data_a6e845512db2ef870571e12510f55c24
#
_entry.id   a6e845512db2ef870571e12510f55c24
#
_cell.length_a   1.000
_cell.length_b   1.000
_cell.length_c   1.000
_cell.angle_alpha   90.00
_cell.angle_beta   90.00
_cell.angle_gamma   90.00
#
_symmetry.space_group_name_H-M   'P 1'
#
loop_
_entity.id
_entity.type
_entity.pdbx_description
1 polymer ?
#
loop_
_entity_poly.entity_id
_entity_poly.type
_entity_poly.pdbx_seq_one_letter_code
_entity_poly.pdbx_strand_id
1 'polypeptide(L)'
;MTHGLRAALCGLLLAAHALSAAAEIQELKIPKGAGGIGFLPLLVMEQQKTIEKYAAQLGNKNLKVTYVNIGGPAVVNDALLSGAAQVVAAGPPAFLLTWDRTRDNTQITGVAAMSSLPMYLNTTNPNIKALRDITEKEKMAVTAVKVSIPAIIMQMAARKEFGDKEVFRYDRYTVGLPHPDGVAAMLSGISEINLHFTSPPFVARELKDPRVRTILSTDDVMGGSTTFTMLYTTKKFRDENPVTYKAIVRGIKDAIDYINRDKRGAAQVYFDSIGGKGETIEEIMATLNDPKNVITMVPQNTFKYAQFMHEIGSLKNRPGSWKDLFFPEVHDLPGN
;
A
#
# COMPACT_ATOMS: atom_id res chain seq x y z
N MET A 1 51.65 -55.99 44.27
CA MET A 1 50.18 -56.32 44.04
C MET A 1 49.39 -55.11 44.46
N THR A 2 49.14 -54.20 43.57
CA THR A 2 48.20 -53.07 43.80
C THR A 2 47.64 -52.67 42.48
N HIS A 3 46.31 -52.98 42.28
CA HIS A 3 45.57 -52.60 41.16
C HIS A 3 45.04 -51.18 41.33
N GLY A 4 45.56 -50.25 40.54
CA GLY A 4 45.07 -48.88 40.48
C GLY A 4 43.79 -48.79 39.61
N LEU A 5 42.73 -48.38 40.22
CA LEU A 5 41.39 -48.09 39.59
C LEU A 5 41.48 -46.74 38.86
N ARG A 6 41.44 -46.75 37.53
CA ARG A 6 41.30 -45.53 36.74
C ARG A 6 39.82 -45.27 36.52
N ALA A 7 39.29 -44.31 37.26
CA ALA A 7 37.97 -43.77 37.01
C ALA A 7 38.00 -42.80 35.82
N ALA A 8 37.37 -43.18 34.71
CA ALA A 8 37.17 -42.30 33.56
C ALA A 8 36.03 -41.36 33.85
N LEU A 9 36.31 -40.08 34.02
CA LEU A 9 35.32 -39.00 34.12
C LEU A 9 34.87 -38.62 32.70
N CYS A 10 33.75 -39.19 32.23
CA CYS A 10 33.08 -38.72 31.04
C CYS A 10 32.38 -37.39 31.35
N GLY A 11 33.07 -36.30 31.09
CA GLY A 11 32.43 -34.98 31.08
C GLY A 11 31.51 -34.83 29.87
N LEU A 12 30.20 -34.91 30.07
CA LEU A 12 29.20 -34.47 29.10
C LEU A 12 29.25 -32.93 28.96
N LEU A 13 29.97 -32.47 27.96
CA LEU A 13 29.81 -31.09 27.46
C LEU A 13 28.50 -30.99 26.73
N LEU A 14 27.43 -30.65 27.42
CA LEU A 14 26.20 -30.08 26.83
C LEU A 14 26.59 -28.72 26.25
N ALA A 15 26.95 -28.71 24.96
CA ALA A 15 27.02 -27.49 24.19
C ALA A 15 25.57 -26.97 24.03
N ALA A 16 25.16 -26.14 24.98
CA ALA A 16 23.97 -25.31 24.81
C ALA A 16 24.24 -24.37 23.62
N HIS A 17 23.75 -24.73 22.46
CA HIS A 17 23.61 -23.80 21.36
C HIS A 17 22.53 -22.77 21.79
N ALA A 18 22.97 -21.74 22.51
CA ALA A 18 22.19 -20.53 22.62
C ALA A 18 22.10 -20.01 21.19
N LEU A 19 20.97 -20.30 20.50
CA LEU A 19 20.58 -19.51 19.37
C LEU A 19 20.59 -18.07 19.89
N SER A 20 21.58 -17.30 19.47
CA SER A 20 21.61 -15.87 19.68
C SER A 20 20.34 -15.35 18.95
N ALA A 21 19.23 -15.22 19.68
CA ALA A 21 18.09 -14.48 19.16
C ALA A 21 18.64 -13.10 18.82
N ALA A 22 18.68 -12.79 17.53
CA ALA A 22 19.04 -11.45 17.09
C ALA A 22 18.19 -10.47 17.89
N ALA A 23 18.82 -9.44 18.46
CA ALA A 23 18.08 -8.48 19.26
C ALA A 23 17.06 -7.78 18.34
N GLU A 24 15.79 -7.84 18.73
CA GLU A 24 14.70 -7.11 18.03
C GLU A 24 15.06 -5.64 17.88
N ILE A 25 14.70 -5.05 16.75
CA ILE A 25 14.90 -3.61 16.54
C ILE A 25 14.20 -2.80 17.64
N GLN A 26 14.79 -1.65 17.99
CA GLN A 26 14.19 -0.71 18.95
C GLN A 26 13.58 0.52 18.27
N GLU A 27 13.83 0.69 16.98
CA GLU A 27 13.25 1.78 16.17
C GLU A 27 12.67 1.21 14.87
N LEU A 28 11.39 1.51 14.63
CA LEU A 28 10.67 1.14 13.43
C LEU A 28 10.19 2.41 12.72
N LYS A 29 10.52 2.57 11.44
CA LYS A 29 10.08 3.70 10.63
C LYS A 29 9.08 3.23 9.56
N ILE A 30 7.91 3.89 9.52
CA ILE A 30 6.80 3.59 8.59
C ILE A 30 6.39 4.87 7.87
N PRO A 31 6.56 4.97 6.55
CA PRO A 31 6.00 6.06 5.75
C PRO A 31 4.48 6.04 5.72
N LYS A 32 3.85 7.23 5.86
CA LYS A 32 2.39 7.38 5.83
C LYS A 32 1.76 7.30 4.43
N GLY A 33 2.60 7.23 3.37
CA GLY A 33 2.15 7.10 1.99
C GLY A 33 1.66 8.41 1.36
N ALA A 34 0.88 8.28 0.28
CA ALA A 34 0.45 9.42 -0.57
C ALA A 34 -0.78 10.18 -0.05
N GLY A 35 -1.28 9.84 1.12
CA GLY A 35 -2.48 10.43 1.72
C GLY A 35 -3.79 9.79 1.24
N GLY A 36 -4.90 10.23 1.84
CA GLY A 36 -6.24 9.72 1.57
C GLY A 36 -6.70 8.64 2.54
N ILE A 37 -8.00 8.33 2.46
CA ILE A 37 -8.67 7.43 3.42
C ILE A 37 -8.13 5.99 3.38
N GLY A 38 -7.52 5.56 2.28
CA GLY A 38 -6.93 4.24 2.15
C GLY A 38 -5.71 4.01 3.05
N PHE A 39 -5.10 5.08 3.57
CA PHE A 39 -4.01 5.02 4.54
C PHE A 39 -4.48 5.20 6.00
N LEU A 40 -5.79 5.35 6.23
CA LEU A 40 -6.37 5.53 7.57
C LEU A 40 -5.91 4.45 8.58
N PRO A 41 -5.75 3.17 8.21
CA PRO A 41 -5.23 2.19 9.16
C PRO A 41 -3.86 2.58 9.76
N LEU A 42 -2.95 3.19 8.99
CA LEU A 42 -1.67 3.67 9.53
C LEU A 42 -1.85 4.82 10.52
N LEU A 43 -2.80 5.73 10.25
CA LEU A 43 -3.09 6.86 11.13
C LEU A 43 -3.67 6.39 12.47
N VAL A 44 -4.54 5.38 12.43
CA VAL A 44 -5.08 4.74 13.64
C VAL A 44 -3.98 4.00 14.40
N MET A 45 -3.11 3.27 13.71
CA MET A 45 -1.97 2.58 14.34
C MET A 45 -1.04 3.58 15.04
N GLU A 46 -0.77 4.75 14.42
CA GLU A 46 0.02 5.84 14.98
C GLU A 46 -0.63 6.41 16.23
N GLN A 47 -1.90 6.83 16.13
CA GLN A 47 -2.63 7.49 17.20
C GLN A 47 -2.80 6.57 18.42
N GLN A 48 -3.14 5.29 18.18
CA GLN A 48 -3.42 4.32 19.25
C GLN A 48 -2.17 3.54 19.69
N LYS A 49 -1.01 3.78 19.04
CA LYS A 49 0.27 3.08 19.30
C LYS A 49 0.10 1.56 19.32
N THR A 50 -0.66 1.03 18.36
CA THR A 50 -1.03 -0.39 18.37
C THR A 50 0.18 -1.30 18.22
N ILE A 51 1.19 -0.93 17.42
CA ILE A 51 2.41 -1.72 17.23
C ILE A 51 3.21 -1.77 18.54
N GLU A 52 3.46 -0.62 19.18
CA GLU A 52 4.20 -0.55 20.45
C GLU A 52 3.49 -1.33 21.55
N LYS A 53 2.15 -1.22 21.63
CA LYS A 53 1.31 -1.97 22.56
C LYS A 53 1.52 -3.49 22.39
N TYR A 54 1.39 -4.00 21.18
CA TYR A 54 1.57 -5.43 20.92
C TYR A 54 3.02 -5.89 21.01
N ALA A 55 3.99 -5.06 20.60
CA ALA A 55 5.40 -5.35 20.78
C ALA A 55 5.75 -5.52 22.26
N ALA A 56 5.29 -4.62 23.12
CA ALA A 56 5.50 -4.71 24.57
C ALA A 56 4.89 -5.99 25.17
N GLN A 57 3.67 -6.36 24.76
CA GLN A 57 3.01 -7.60 25.19
C GLN A 57 3.76 -8.86 24.74
N LEU A 58 4.44 -8.80 23.62
CA LEU A 58 5.20 -9.91 23.04
C LEU A 58 6.67 -9.94 23.47
N GLY A 59 7.13 -8.95 24.27
CA GLY A 59 8.47 -8.93 24.85
C GLY A 59 9.40 -7.80 24.39
N ASN A 60 9.10 -7.09 23.29
CA ASN A 60 9.86 -5.92 22.84
C ASN A 60 9.27 -4.63 23.45
N LYS A 61 9.58 -4.35 24.71
CA LYS A 61 9.01 -3.26 25.50
C LYS A 61 9.49 -1.86 25.13
N ASN A 62 10.63 -1.78 24.42
CA ASN A 62 11.29 -0.51 24.13
C ASN A 62 11.14 -0.06 22.68
N LEU A 63 10.32 -0.77 21.89
CA LEU A 63 10.11 -0.42 20.50
C LEU A 63 9.48 0.97 20.39
N LYS A 64 10.11 1.81 19.56
CA LYS A 64 9.58 3.13 19.14
C LYS A 64 9.20 3.06 17.67
N VAL A 65 7.96 3.44 17.36
CA VAL A 65 7.50 3.53 15.98
C VAL A 65 7.42 4.99 15.57
N THR A 66 8.05 5.31 14.44
CA THR A 66 8.00 6.67 13.86
C THR A 66 7.30 6.61 12.52
N TYR A 67 6.24 7.37 12.39
CA TYR A 67 5.52 7.54 11.14
C TYR A 67 6.03 8.82 10.44
N VAL A 68 6.48 8.67 9.19
CA VAL A 68 7.12 9.77 8.45
C VAL A 68 6.31 10.16 7.21
N ASN A 69 6.22 11.46 6.97
CA ASN A 69 5.59 11.99 5.75
C ASN A 69 6.63 11.98 4.63
N ILE A 70 6.59 10.96 3.81
CA ILE A 70 7.36 10.90 2.56
C ILE A 70 6.42 10.58 1.40
N GLY A 71 6.78 11.07 0.24
CA GLY A 71 5.94 11.12 -0.96
C GLY A 71 5.38 9.80 -1.44
N GLY A 72 5.04 9.75 -2.73
CA GLY A 72 4.30 8.66 -3.35
C GLY A 72 5.02 7.31 -3.45
N PRO A 73 4.41 6.36 -4.20
CA PRO A 73 4.81 4.95 -4.22
C PRO A 73 6.28 4.68 -4.57
N ALA A 74 6.88 5.48 -5.45
CA ALA A 74 8.30 5.32 -5.82
C ALA A 74 9.22 5.64 -4.63
N VAL A 75 8.97 6.74 -3.93
CA VAL A 75 9.82 7.20 -2.81
C VAL A 75 9.76 6.22 -1.63
N VAL A 76 8.58 5.65 -1.34
CA VAL A 76 8.47 4.66 -0.26
C VAL A 76 9.19 3.35 -0.60
N ASN A 77 9.21 2.95 -1.88
CA ASN A 77 10.00 1.80 -2.33
C ASN A 77 11.50 2.04 -2.16
N ASP A 78 11.98 3.23 -2.53
CA ASP A 78 13.40 3.61 -2.34
C ASP A 78 13.78 3.63 -0.86
N ALA A 79 12.89 4.10 0.02
CA ALA A 79 13.10 4.08 1.47
C ALA A 79 13.21 2.66 2.02
N LEU A 80 12.39 1.70 1.54
CA LEU A 80 12.49 0.30 1.92
C LEU A 80 13.79 -0.37 1.42
N LEU A 81 14.12 -0.15 0.15
CA LEU A 81 15.32 -0.73 -0.48
C LEU A 81 16.62 -0.21 0.13
N SER A 82 16.66 1.06 0.54
CA SER A 82 17.82 1.66 1.23
C SER A 82 17.89 1.33 2.73
N GLY A 83 16.85 0.73 3.31
CA GLY A 83 16.74 0.50 4.75
C GLY A 83 16.37 1.73 5.58
N ALA A 84 16.05 2.87 4.92
CA ALA A 84 15.58 4.07 5.61
C ALA A 84 14.20 3.89 6.27
N ALA A 85 13.40 2.94 5.75
CA ALA A 85 12.18 2.45 6.37
C ALA A 85 12.18 0.91 6.36
N GLN A 86 11.58 0.29 7.39
CA GLN A 86 11.55 -1.17 7.51
C GLN A 86 10.26 -1.78 6.99
N VAL A 87 9.16 -1.03 7.09
CA VAL A 87 7.84 -1.41 6.59
C VAL A 87 7.26 -0.24 5.85
N VAL A 88 6.68 -0.48 4.70
CA VAL A 88 6.12 0.59 3.85
C VAL A 88 4.74 0.22 3.35
N ALA A 89 4.01 1.24 2.87
CA ALA A 89 2.67 1.08 2.30
C ALA A 89 2.56 1.75 0.94
N ALA A 90 2.06 0.99 -0.04
CA ALA A 90 1.68 1.52 -1.36
C ALA A 90 0.63 0.63 -2.02
N GLY A 91 0.21 1.00 -3.24
CA GLY A 91 -0.66 0.16 -4.06
C GLY A 91 0.06 -1.05 -4.68
N PRO A 92 -0.69 -2.09 -5.08
CA PRO A 92 -0.15 -3.32 -5.63
C PRO A 92 0.87 -3.14 -6.77
N PRO A 93 0.70 -2.25 -7.76
CA PRO A 93 1.69 -2.12 -8.84
C PRO A 93 3.10 -1.74 -8.36
N ALA A 94 3.19 -0.78 -7.43
CA ALA A 94 4.48 -0.37 -6.87
C ALA A 94 5.14 -1.50 -6.05
N PHE A 95 4.34 -2.22 -5.27
CA PHE A 95 4.79 -3.41 -4.55
C PHE A 95 5.28 -4.49 -5.51
N LEU A 96 4.52 -4.82 -6.55
CA LEU A 96 4.84 -5.88 -7.51
C LEU A 96 6.17 -5.66 -8.23
N LEU A 97 6.47 -4.41 -8.63
CA LEU A 97 7.77 -4.06 -9.23
C LEU A 97 8.93 -4.31 -8.26
N THR A 98 8.73 -4.03 -6.98
CA THR A 98 9.76 -4.22 -5.96
C THR A 98 9.89 -5.70 -5.58
N TRP A 99 8.77 -6.41 -5.48
CA TRP A 99 8.70 -7.86 -5.30
C TRP A 99 9.49 -8.58 -6.41
N ASP A 100 9.22 -8.24 -7.67
CA ASP A 100 9.88 -8.85 -8.84
C ASP A 100 11.39 -8.62 -8.84
N ARG A 101 11.84 -7.38 -8.58
CA ARG A 101 13.26 -7.00 -8.57
C ARG A 101 14.05 -7.61 -7.43
N THR A 102 13.40 -8.03 -6.37
CA THR A 102 14.06 -8.50 -5.14
C THR A 102 13.90 -9.99 -4.89
N ARG A 103 13.36 -10.76 -5.85
CA ARG A 103 13.12 -12.21 -5.73
C ARG A 103 14.36 -13.00 -5.31
N ASP A 104 15.52 -12.68 -5.87
CA ASP A 104 16.74 -13.44 -5.69
C ASP A 104 17.63 -12.92 -4.57
N ASN A 105 17.20 -11.86 -3.86
CA ASN A 105 18.02 -11.23 -2.80
C ASN A 105 17.18 -10.82 -1.57
N THR A 106 16.66 -9.60 -1.53
CA THR A 106 15.97 -9.02 -0.38
C THR A 106 14.59 -9.62 -0.12
N GLN A 107 13.95 -10.19 -1.14
CA GLN A 107 12.64 -10.86 -1.08
C GLN A 107 11.57 -10.00 -0.38
N ILE A 108 11.27 -8.85 -0.98
CA ILE A 108 10.19 -7.98 -0.50
C ILE A 108 8.86 -8.71 -0.71
N THR A 109 8.06 -8.78 0.37
CA THR A 109 6.83 -9.59 0.41
C THR A 109 5.73 -8.81 1.15
N GLY A 110 4.49 -8.99 0.73
CA GLY A 110 3.33 -8.34 1.34
C GLY A 110 3.05 -8.84 2.74
N VAL A 111 2.73 -7.92 3.64
CA VAL A 111 2.29 -8.22 5.01
C VAL A 111 0.78 -8.42 5.05
N ALA A 112 0.03 -7.45 4.55
CA ALA A 112 -1.43 -7.49 4.45
C ALA A 112 -1.94 -6.36 3.55
N ALA A 113 -3.13 -6.51 2.97
CA ALA A 113 -3.86 -5.34 2.47
C ALA A 113 -4.27 -4.44 3.65
N MET A 114 -4.60 -3.19 3.37
CA MET A 114 -5.13 -2.24 4.35
C MET A 114 -6.48 -1.70 3.91
N SER A 115 -6.69 -1.59 2.62
CA SER A 115 -7.92 -1.06 2.04
C SER A 115 -8.13 -1.54 0.60
N SER A 116 -9.39 -1.61 0.20
CA SER A 116 -9.83 -1.75 -1.19
C SER A 116 -10.76 -0.59 -1.48
N LEU A 117 -10.34 0.29 -2.37
CA LEU A 117 -11.07 1.51 -2.72
C LEU A 117 -11.03 1.69 -4.24
N PRO A 118 -12.15 2.05 -4.87
CA PRO A 118 -12.11 2.46 -6.27
C PRO A 118 -11.38 3.78 -6.44
N MET A 119 -10.70 3.91 -7.55
CA MET A 119 -10.15 5.18 -8.03
C MET A 119 -10.89 5.62 -9.28
N TYR A 120 -10.88 6.92 -9.55
CA TYR A 120 -11.68 7.52 -10.59
C TYR A 120 -10.87 8.47 -11.46
N LEU A 121 -10.97 8.34 -12.76
CA LEU A 121 -10.41 9.31 -13.70
C LEU A 121 -11.41 10.42 -13.93
N ASN A 122 -11.12 11.59 -13.38
CA ASN A 122 -11.92 12.80 -13.50
C ASN A 122 -11.30 13.77 -14.51
N THR A 123 -12.14 14.57 -15.13
CA THR A 123 -11.71 15.62 -16.06
C THR A 123 -12.55 16.90 -15.94
N THR A 124 -11.90 18.04 -16.13
CA THR A 124 -12.56 19.36 -16.31
C THR A 124 -12.78 19.71 -17.77
N ASN A 125 -12.16 18.97 -18.73
CA ASN A 125 -12.31 19.24 -20.15
C ASN A 125 -13.66 18.76 -20.68
N PRO A 126 -14.56 19.65 -21.16
CA PRO A 126 -15.90 19.27 -21.64
C PRO A 126 -15.90 18.37 -22.88
N ASN A 127 -14.81 18.33 -23.61
CA ASN A 127 -14.69 17.54 -24.85
C ASN A 127 -14.27 16.08 -24.57
N ILE A 128 -13.77 15.76 -23.38
CA ILE A 128 -13.35 14.39 -23.02
C ILE A 128 -14.54 13.68 -22.38
N LYS A 129 -15.13 12.72 -23.06
CA LYS A 129 -16.26 11.89 -22.60
C LYS A 129 -15.86 10.43 -22.40
N ALA A 130 -14.79 9.99 -23.06
CA ALA A 130 -14.26 8.63 -23.01
C ALA A 130 -12.75 8.65 -23.17
N LEU A 131 -12.09 7.50 -22.93
CA LEU A 131 -10.63 7.38 -23.05
C LEU A 131 -10.10 7.77 -24.43
N ARG A 132 -10.84 7.45 -25.51
CA ARG A 132 -10.44 7.77 -26.89
C ARG A 132 -10.34 9.26 -27.18
N ASP A 133 -11.01 10.09 -26.38
CA ASP A 133 -10.98 11.55 -26.54
C ASP A 133 -9.72 12.18 -25.95
N ILE A 134 -8.93 11.41 -25.16
CA ILE A 134 -7.68 11.87 -24.56
C ILE A 134 -6.60 11.89 -25.63
N THR A 135 -6.01 13.05 -25.85
CA THR A 135 -4.96 13.29 -26.85
C THR A 135 -3.67 13.81 -26.18
N GLU A 136 -2.69 14.16 -26.97
CA GLU A 136 -1.43 14.76 -26.51
C GLU A 136 -1.57 16.14 -25.86
N LYS A 137 -2.73 16.79 -26.03
CA LYS A 137 -3.02 18.10 -25.44
C LYS A 137 -3.36 18.03 -23.95
N GLU A 138 -3.72 16.83 -23.48
CA GLU A 138 -4.13 16.61 -22.11
C GLU A 138 -2.94 16.21 -21.24
N LYS A 139 -2.99 16.62 -19.96
CA LYS A 139 -2.11 16.16 -18.89
C LYS A 139 -2.93 15.57 -17.76
N MET A 140 -2.52 14.36 -17.34
CA MET A 140 -3.20 13.58 -16.32
C MET A 140 -2.32 13.49 -15.07
N ALA A 141 -2.81 14.00 -13.94
CA ALA A 141 -2.17 13.77 -12.67
C ALA A 141 -2.37 12.32 -12.20
N VAL A 142 -1.29 11.66 -11.83
CA VAL A 142 -1.24 10.33 -11.21
C VAL A 142 -0.26 10.35 -10.05
N THR A 143 -0.41 9.46 -9.05
CA THR A 143 0.46 9.49 -7.86
C THR A 143 1.91 9.09 -8.13
N ALA A 144 2.17 8.32 -9.18
CA ALA A 144 3.50 8.06 -9.73
C ALA A 144 3.38 7.55 -11.17
N VAL A 145 4.21 8.06 -12.06
CA VAL A 145 4.25 7.66 -13.47
C VAL A 145 4.71 6.21 -13.58
N LYS A 146 4.01 5.39 -14.38
CA LYS A 146 4.33 3.98 -14.70
C LYS A 146 4.27 2.97 -13.56
N VAL A 147 4.17 3.40 -12.29
CA VAL A 147 4.27 2.49 -11.13
C VAL A 147 3.09 2.58 -10.17
N SER A 148 2.18 3.53 -10.36
CA SER A 148 0.98 3.68 -9.52
C SER A 148 -0.20 2.88 -10.05
N ILE A 149 -1.23 2.66 -9.21
CA ILE A 149 -2.50 2.07 -9.64
C ILE A 149 -3.07 2.82 -10.84
N PRO A 150 -3.21 4.17 -10.83
CA PRO A 150 -3.66 4.92 -11.99
C PRO A 150 -2.91 4.59 -13.28
N ALA A 151 -1.59 4.54 -13.22
CA ALA A 151 -0.78 4.26 -14.40
C ALA A 151 -1.07 2.87 -14.99
N ILE A 152 -1.12 1.84 -14.15
CA ILE A 152 -1.38 0.46 -14.61
C ILE A 152 -2.83 0.30 -15.08
N ILE A 153 -3.80 0.91 -14.41
CA ILE A 153 -5.20 0.90 -14.85
C ILE A 153 -5.34 1.58 -16.22
N MET A 154 -4.65 2.69 -16.47
CA MET A 154 -4.65 3.34 -17.78
C MET A 154 -4.03 2.45 -18.86
N GLN A 155 -2.97 1.70 -18.54
CA GLN A 155 -2.39 0.73 -19.47
C GLN A 155 -3.36 -0.44 -19.76
N MET A 156 -4.05 -0.97 -18.73
CA MET A 156 -5.08 -1.99 -18.91
C MET A 156 -6.23 -1.48 -19.80
N ALA A 157 -6.69 -0.26 -19.54
CA ALA A 157 -7.77 0.37 -20.28
C ALA A 157 -7.35 0.66 -21.74
N ALA A 158 -6.12 1.13 -21.97
CA ALA A 158 -5.56 1.35 -23.30
C ALA A 158 -5.48 0.05 -24.08
N ARG A 159 -4.98 -1.05 -23.48
CA ARG A 159 -4.94 -2.37 -24.13
C ARG A 159 -6.34 -2.85 -24.53
N LYS A 160 -7.33 -2.70 -23.64
CA LYS A 160 -8.72 -3.09 -23.89
C LYS A 160 -9.35 -2.31 -25.04
N GLU A 161 -9.07 -1.01 -25.12
CA GLU A 161 -9.69 -0.11 -26.10
C GLU A 161 -8.99 -0.12 -27.47
N PHE A 162 -7.61 -0.25 -27.49
CA PHE A 162 -6.80 -0.04 -28.68
C PHE A 162 -5.91 -1.25 -29.04
N GLY A 163 -5.90 -2.31 -28.23
CA GLY A 163 -5.07 -3.50 -28.42
C GLY A 163 -3.66 -3.40 -27.82
N ASP A 164 -2.93 -4.52 -27.89
CA ASP A 164 -1.64 -4.72 -27.20
C ASP A 164 -0.56 -3.71 -27.61
N LYS A 165 -0.55 -3.25 -28.86
CA LYS A 165 0.46 -2.29 -29.35
C LYS A 165 0.34 -0.90 -28.72
N GLU A 166 -0.83 -0.57 -28.18
CA GLU A 166 -1.16 0.74 -27.63
C GLU A 166 -1.22 0.73 -26.09
N VAL A 167 -0.75 -0.33 -25.44
CA VAL A 167 -0.83 -0.50 -23.97
C VAL A 167 -0.21 0.69 -23.21
N PHE A 168 0.87 1.28 -23.72
CA PHE A 168 1.57 2.43 -23.11
C PHE A 168 1.12 3.80 -23.65
N ARG A 169 0.02 3.84 -24.41
CA ARG A 169 -0.46 5.05 -25.11
C ARG A 169 -0.54 6.30 -24.24
N TYR A 170 -1.04 6.14 -23.02
CA TYR A 170 -1.29 7.25 -22.11
C TYR A 170 -0.12 7.60 -21.19
N ASP A 171 0.94 6.79 -21.11
CA ASP A 171 2.06 7.00 -20.19
C ASP A 171 2.70 8.38 -20.37
N ARG A 172 2.85 8.84 -21.62
CA ARG A 172 3.43 10.13 -21.98
C ARG A 172 2.61 11.36 -21.60
N TYR A 173 1.34 11.14 -21.25
CA TYR A 173 0.42 12.21 -20.83
C TYR A 173 0.32 12.32 -19.29
N THR A 174 0.98 11.43 -18.55
CA THR A 174 0.93 11.40 -17.09
C THR A 174 1.97 12.30 -16.46
N VAL A 175 1.57 12.93 -15.34
CA VAL A 175 2.44 13.75 -14.48
C VAL A 175 2.31 13.23 -13.06
N GLY A 176 3.45 13.01 -12.37
CA GLY A 176 3.47 12.52 -10.98
C GLY A 176 3.12 13.64 -10.00
N LEU A 177 1.97 13.56 -9.34
CA LEU A 177 1.53 14.50 -8.31
C LEU A 177 0.85 13.73 -7.17
N PRO A 178 1.10 14.07 -5.88
CA PRO A 178 0.25 13.64 -4.78
C PRO A 178 -1.20 14.09 -4.99
N HIS A 179 -2.16 13.35 -4.45
CA HIS A 179 -3.58 13.66 -4.67
C HIS A 179 -3.98 15.10 -4.29
N PRO A 180 -3.56 15.69 -3.15
CA PRO A 180 -3.90 17.08 -2.84
C PRO A 180 -3.44 18.06 -3.92
N ASP A 181 -2.23 17.86 -4.45
CA ASP A 181 -1.65 18.72 -5.50
C ASP A 181 -2.35 18.48 -6.85
N GLY A 182 -2.71 17.22 -7.16
CA GLY A 182 -3.51 16.87 -8.34
C GLY A 182 -4.88 17.56 -8.35
N VAL A 183 -5.58 17.56 -7.21
CA VAL A 183 -6.86 18.28 -7.02
C VAL A 183 -6.66 19.78 -7.26
N ALA A 184 -5.67 20.39 -6.59
CA ALA A 184 -5.40 21.82 -6.71
C ALA A 184 -5.04 22.20 -8.16
N ALA A 185 -4.18 21.43 -8.81
CA ALA A 185 -3.76 21.67 -10.19
C ALA A 185 -4.95 21.58 -11.16
N MET A 186 -5.76 20.51 -11.09
CA MET A 186 -6.89 20.32 -12.00
C MET A 186 -7.99 21.38 -11.82
N LEU A 187 -8.33 21.72 -10.57
CA LEU A 187 -9.42 22.67 -10.28
C LEU A 187 -9.01 24.12 -10.49
N SER A 188 -7.72 24.46 -10.47
CA SER A 188 -7.22 25.83 -10.65
C SER A 188 -7.62 26.46 -11.99
N GLY A 189 -7.77 25.64 -13.04
CA GLY A 189 -8.06 26.08 -14.39
C GLY A 189 -6.92 26.83 -15.12
N ILE A 190 -5.78 26.99 -14.48
CA ILE A 190 -4.56 27.64 -15.02
C ILE A 190 -3.41 26.67 -15.23
N SER A 191 -3.53 25.44 -14.75
CA SER A 191 -2.57 24.36 -14.92
C SER A 191 -2.84 23.62 -16.25
N GLU A 192 -1.80 23.00 -16.83
CA GLU A 192 -1.95 22.05 -17.93
C GLU A 192 -2.71 20.77 -17.52
N ILE A 193 -2.82 20.50 -16.20
CA ILE A 193 -3.50 19.35 -15.67
C ILE A 193 -5.02 19.54 -15.80
N ASN A 194 -5.64 18.76 -16.67
CA ASN A 194 -7.08 18.75 -16.89
C ASN A 194 -7.71 17.38 -16.67
N LEU A 195 -6.90 16.39 -16.27
CA LEU A 195 -7.32 15.07 -15.81
C LEU A 195 -6.62 14.74 -14.49
N HIS A 196 -7.33 14.08 -13.59
CA HIS A 196 -6.74 13.52 -12.39
C HIS A 196 -7.32 12.13 -12.12
N PHE A 197 -6.44 11.14 -11.98
CA PHE A 197 -6.86 9.82 -11.56
C PHE A 197 -6.78 9.77 -10.02
N THR A 198 -7.91 10.01 -9.40
CA THR A 198 -8.06 10.35 -7.98
C THR A 198 -8.66 9.20 -7.17
N SER A 199 -8.62 9.33 -5.84
CA SER A 199 -9.18 8.37 -4.88
C SER A 199 -10.06 9.08 -3.84
N PRO A 200 -10.90 8.36 -3.07
CA PRO A 200 -11.57 8.92 -1.91
C PRO A 200 -10.58 9.44 -0.85
N PRO A 201 -10.83 10.60 -0.20
CA PRO A 201 -12.01 11.46 -0.36
C PRO A 201 -11.88 12.50 -1.48
N PHE A 202 -10.75 12.59 -2.16
CA PHE A 202 -10.45 13.64 -3.15
C PHE A 202 -11.43 13.66 -4.32
N VAL A 203 -11.92 12.49 -4.77
CA VAL A 203 -12.95 12.42 -5.81
C VAL A 203 -14.22 13.20 -5.44
N ALA A 204 -14.65 13.10 -4.19
CA ALA A 204 -15.84 13.84 -3.72
C ALA A 204 -15.60 15.36 -3.73
N ARG A 205 -14.37 15.79 -3.39
CA ARG A 205 -13.98 17.20 -3.46
C ARG A 205 -14.01 17.72 -4.90
N GLU A 206 -13.45 16.95 -5.83
CA GLU A 206 -13.43 17.32 -7.26
C GLU A 206 -14.83 17.40 -7.85
N LEU A 207 -15.71 16.46 -7.53
CA LEU A 207 -17.08 16.41 -8.05
C LEU A 207 -18.00 17.52 -7.50
N LYS A 208 -17.56 18.31 -6.51
CA LYS A 208 -18.25 19.56 -6.10
C LYS A 208 -18.14 20.66 -7.16
N ASP A 209 -17.11 20.61 -8.01
CA ASP A 209 -16.97 21.53 -9.13
C ASP A 209 -17.83 21.05 -10.31
N PRO A 210 -18.80 21.83 -10.79
CA PRO A 210 -19.72 21.41 -11.86
C PRO A 210 -19.04 21.15 -13.21
N ARG A 211 -17.80 21.58 -13.38
CA ARG A 211 -16.99 21.30 -14.58
C ARG A 211 -16.47 19.86 -14.59
N VAL A 212 -16.35 19.24 -13.40
CA VAL A 212 -15.72 17.93 -13.25
C VAL A 212 -16.72 16.81 -13.53
N ARG A 213 -16.25 15.80 -14.23
CA ARG A 213 -16.96 14.52 -14.40
C ARG A 213 -15.99 13.36 -14.40
N THR A 214 -16.47 12.21 -13.96
CA THR A 214 -15.77 10.93 -14.03
C THR A 214 -15.97 10.29 -15.40
N ILE A 215 -14.90 9.76 -15.98
CA ILE A 215 -14.92 9.05 -17.27
C ILE A 215 -14.49 7.58 -17.19
N LEU A 216 -13.87 7.17 -16.08
CA LEU A 216 -13.42 5.80 -15.85
C LEU A 216 -13.27 5.55 -14.35
N SER A 217 -13.51 4.31 -13.90
CA SER A 217 -13.12 3.85 -12.57
C SER A 217 -12.21 2.62 -12.65
N THR A 218 -11.49 2.34 -11.55
CA THR A 218 -10.71 1.09 -11.44
C THR A 218 -11.61 -0.13 -11.55
N ASP A 219 -12.82 -0.07 -10.99
CA ASP A 219 -13.77 -1.19 -10.99
C ASP A 219 -14.22 -1.55 -12.40
N ASP A 220 -14.41 -0.56 -13.30
CA ASP A 220 -14.76 -0.77 -14.71
C ASP A 220 -13.67 -1.56 -15.47
N VAL A 221 -12.40 -1.37 -15.07
CA VAL A 221 -11.24 -2.03 -15.70
C VAL A 221 -10.95 -3.38 -15.05
N MET A 222 -11.03 -3.43 -13.73
CA MET A 222 -10.68 -4.62 -12.94
C MET A 222 -11.83 -5.62 -12.81
N GLY A 223 -13.07 -5.21 -13.10
CA GLY A 223 -14.26 -6.05 -12.94
C GLY A 223 -14.68 -6.22 -11.48
N GLY A 224 -14.34 -5.27 -10.62
CA GLY A 224 -14.70 -5.27 -9.21
C GLY A 224 -13.62 -4.65 -8.32
N SER A 225 -13.85 -4.77 -7.01
CA SER A 225 -12.98 -4.18 -5.99
C SER A 225 -11.52 -4.61 -6.11
N THR A 226 -10.62 -3.70 -5.84
CA THR A 226 -9.17 -3.96 -5.91
C THR A 226 -8.47 -3.36 -4.70
N THR A 227 -7.46 -4.05 -4.20
CA THR A 227 -6.58 -3.51 -3.15
C THR A 227 -6.05 -2.14 -3.59
N PHE A 228 -6.29 -1.15 -2.74
CA PHE A 228 -5.80 0.21 -2.94
C PHE A 228 -4.46 0.42 -2.24
N THR A 229 -4.37 0.03 -0.97
CA THR A 229 -3.11 0.07 -0.21
C THR A 229 -2.84 -1.24 0.49
N MET A 230 -1.56 -1.56 0.63
CA MET A 230 -1.08 -2.74 1.35
C MET A 230 0.24 -2.44 2.03
N LEU A 231 0.51 -3.12 3.16
CA LEU A 231 1.80 -3.14 3.83
C LEU A 231 2.71 -4.20 3.23
N TYR A 232 4.00 -3.91 3.12
CA TYR A 232 5.02 -4.86 2.72
C TYR A 232 6.38 -4.54 3.36
N THR A 233 7.21 -5.57 3.46
CA THR A 233 8.53 -5.50 4.06
C THR A 233 9.47 -6.53 3.43
N THR A 234 10.72 -6.58 3.89
CA THR A 234 11.70 -7.57 3.47
C THR A 234 11.54 -8.88 4.26
N LYS A 235 11.83 -10.02 3.63
CA LYS A 235 11.88 -11.30 4.33
C LYS A 235 12.90 -11.25 5.49
N LYS A 236 14.04 -10.61 5.27
CA LYS A 236 15.07 -10.41 6.29
C LYS A 236 14.51 -9.71 7.53
N PHE A 237 13.79 -8.59 7.35
CA PHE A 237 13.19 -7.87 8.49
C PHE A 237 12.23 -8.77 9.29
N ARG A 238 11.34 -9.51 8.61
CA ARG A 238 10.40 -10.44 9.25
C ARG A 238 11.13 -11.52 10.06
N ASP A 239 12.15 -12.14 9.47
CA ASP A 239 12.84 -13.27 10.07
C ASP A 239 13.76 -12.85 11.24
N GLU A 240 14.36 -11.66 11.16
CA GLU A 240 15.23 -11.12 12.21
C GLU A 240 14.46 -10.41 13.34
N ASN A 241 13.19 -10.03 13.10
CA ASN A 241 12.36 -9.28 14.05
C ASN A 241 10.97 -9.92 14.22
N PRO A 242 10.89 -11.20 14.61
CA PRO A 242 9.62 -11.93 14.65
C PRO A 242 8.59 -11.35 15.64
N VAL A 243 9.04 -10.78 16.75
CA VAL A 243 8.17 -10.13 17.74
C VAL A 243 7.59 -8.84 17.18
N THR A 244 8.44 -7.98 16.63
CA THR A 244 8.03 -6.71 15.99
C THR A 244 7.13 -6.97 14.79
N TYR A 245 7.46 -7.93 13.94
CA TYR A 245 6.64 -8.32 12.80
C TYR A 245 5.24 -8.78 13.24
N LYS A 246 5.15 -9.66 14.25
CA LYS A 246 3.89 -10.12 14.81
C LYS A 246 3.08 -8.98 15.43
N ALA A 247 3.75 -8.00 16.04
CA ALA A 247 3.11 -6.79 16.55
C ALA A 247 2.53 -5.93 15.42
N ILE A 248 3.21 -5.82 14.29
CA ILE A 248 2.71 -5.12 13.10
C ILE A 248 1.44 -5.79 12.58
N VAL A 249 1.43 -7.13 12.40
CA VAL A 249 0.27 -7.87 11.92
C VAL A 249 -0.93 -7.73 12.86
N ARG A 250 -0.70 -7.77 14.18
CA ARG A 250 -1.77 -7.54 15.17
C ARG A 250 -2.23 -6.09 15.18
N GLY A 251 -1.29 -5.15 15.06
CA GLY A 251 -1.57 -3.71 15.07
C GLY A 251 -2.41 -3.27 13.89
N ILE A 252 -2.14 -3.77 12.68
CA ILE A 252 -2.95 -3.46 11.50
C ILE A 252 -4.35 -4.08 11.59
N LYS A 253 -4.45 -5.32 12.12
CA LYS A 253 -5.75 -5.95 12.34
C LYS A 253 -6.61 -5.15 13.33
N ASP A 254 -6.04 -4.76 14.47
CA ASP A 254 -6.73 -3.99 15.51
C ASP A 254 -7.18 -2.61 14.97
N ALA A 255 -6.34 -1.95 14.17
CA ALA A 255 -6.68 -0.68 13.54
C ALA A 255 -7.85 -0.83 12.53
N ILE A 256 -7.84 -1.87 11.71
CA ILE A 256 -8.91 -2.16 10.75
C ILE A 256 -10.21 -2.50 11.49
N ASP A 257 -10.15 -3.33 12.52
CA ASP A 257 -11.30 -3.68 13.36
C ASP A 257 -11.88 -2.44 14.07
N TYR A 258 -11.02 -1.53 14.56
CA TYR A 258 -11.44 -0.25 15.13
C TYR A 258 -12.18 0.61 14.10
N ILE A 259 -11.61 0.81 12.91
CA ILE A 259 -12.21 1.63 11.85
C ILE A 259 -13.60 1.09 11.46
N ASN A 260 -13.73 -0.22 11.32
CA ASN A 260 -14.98 -0.86 10.91
C ASN A 260 -16.05 -0.80 12.02
N ARG A 261 -15.65 -0.80 13.29
CA ARG A 261 -16.55 -0.75 14.46
C ARG A 261 -16.95 0.68 14.81
N ASP A 262 -16.01 1.63 14.75
CA ASP A 262 -16.21 3.05 15.14
C ASP A 262 -15.78 3.98 13.98
N LYS A 263 -16.62 4.08 12.98
CA LYS A 263 -16.37 4.92 11.83
C LYS A 263 -16.28 6.41 12.17
N ARG A 264 -17.02 6.87 13.21
CA ARG A 264 -16.97 8.27 13.66
C ARG A 264 -15.63 8.59 14.33
N GLY A 265 -15.16 7.74 15.23
CA GLY A 265 -13.83 7.88 15.82
C GLY A 265 -12.73 7.81 14.77
N ALA A 266 -12.84 6.89 13.81
CA ALA A 266 -11.91 6.79 12.69
C ALA A 266 -11.94 8.04 11.77
N ALA A 267 -13.11 8.62 11.52
CA ALA A 267 -13.24 9.87 10.78
C ALA A 267 -12.56 11.04 11.51
N GLN A 268 -12.67 11.08 12.86
CA GLN A 268 -11.96 12.08 13.66
C GLN A 268 -10.45 11.94 13.53
N VAL A 269 -9.90 10.70 13.59
CA VAL A 269 -8.47 10.44 13.38
C VAL A 269 -8.00 10.98 12.02
N TYR A 270 -8.76 10.74 10.96
CA TYR A 270 -8.42 11.26 9.64
C TYR A 270 -8.49 12.79 9.59
N PHE A 271 -9.58 13.38 10.12
CA PHE A 271 -9.78 14.83 10.17
C PHE A 271 -8.65 15.55 10.90
N ASP A 272 -8.22 15.03 12.04
CA ASP A 272 -7.09 15.57 12.80
C ASP A 272 -5.78 15.48 12.01
N SER A 273 -5.57 14.39 11.28
CA SER A 273 -4.35 14.15 10.50
C SER A 273 -4.18 15.11 9.33
N ILE A 274 -5.28 15.64 8.79
CA ILE A 274 -5.28 16.67 7.73
C ILE A 274 -5.37 18.09 8.28
N GLY A 275 -5.25 18.27 9.62
CA GLY A 275 -5.32 19.57 10.30
C GLY A 275 -6.68 20.24 10.23
N GLY A 276 -7.76 19.45 10.12
CA GLY A 276 -9.14 19.94 10.05
C GLY A 276 -9.48 20.68 8.75
N LYS A 277 -8.76 20.41 7.66
CA LYS A 277 -8.90 21.15 6.41
C LYS A 277 -9.26 20.22 5.25
N GLY A 278 -10.09 20.73 4.36
CA GLY A 278 -10.43 20.03 3.09
C GLY A 278 -11.74 19.25 3.14
N GLU A 279 -11.92 18.33 4.08
CA GLU A 279 -13.16 17.57 4.30
C GLU A 279 -13.72 17.83 5.70
N THR A 280 -15.03 17.76 5.86
CA THR A 280 -15.72 17.71 7.16
C THR A 280 -15.74 16.28 7.69
N ILE A 281 -16.03 16.11 8.99
CA ILE A 281 -16.21 14.77 9.58
C ILE A 281 -17.36 14.02 8.90
N GLU A 282 -18.43 14.72 8.56
CA GLU A 282 -19.60 14.15 7.88
C GLU A 282 -19.25 13.64 6.47
N GLU A 283 -18.42 14.35 5.72
CA GLU A 283 -17.93 13.93 4.40
C GLU A 283 -16.99 12.71 4.50
N ILE A 284 -16.12 12.69 5.51
CA ILE A 284 -15.26 11.53 5.79
C ILE A 284 -16.11 10.32 6.19
N MET A 285 -17.13 10.54 7.05
CA MET A 285 -18.09 9.50 7.43
C MET A 285 -18.86 8.96 6.22
N ALA A 286 -19.32 9.83 5.30
CA ALA A 286 -19.97 9.42 4.07
C ALA A 286 -19.03 8.53 3.23
N THR A 287 -17.75 8.92 3.12
CA THR A 287 -16.71 8.12 2.44
C THR A 287 -16.51 6.75 3.09
N LEU A 288 -16.44 6.69 4.42
CA LEU A 288 -16.27 5.42 5.17
C LEU A 288 -17.53 4.54 5.15
N ASN A 289 -18.70 5.10 4.88
CA ASN A 289 -19.96 4.36 4.78
C ASN A 289 -20.28 3.92 3.35
N ASP A 290 -19.57 4.40 2.35
CA ASP A 290 -19.73 3.91 0.99
C ASP A 290 -19.29 2.43 0.92
N PRO A 291 -20.18 1.50 0.51
CA PRO A 291 -19.88 0.07 0.46
C PRO A 291 -18.75 -0.29 -0.52
N LYS A 292 -18.38 0.60 -1.43
CA LYS A 292 -17.24 0.42 -2.32
C LYS A 292 -15.91 0.67 -1.61
N ASN A 293 -15.92 1.40 -0.50
CA ASN A 293 -14.72 1.76 0.26
C ASN A 293 -14.55 0.78 1.43
N VAL A 294 -13.76 -0.27 1.22
CA VAL A 294 -13.58 -1.34 2.19
C VAL A 294 -12.23 -1.23 2.88
N ILE A 295 -12.24 -1.12 4.21
CA ILE A 295 -11.03 -1.19 5.04
C ILE A 295 -10.85 -2.64 5.48
N THR A 296 -9.83 -3.33 4.93
CA THR A 296 -9.69 -4.78 5.06
C THR A 296 -8.26 -5.26 4.88
N MET A 297 -7.89 -6.36 5.55
CA MET A 297 -6.64 -7.07 5.33
C MET A 297 -6.68 -7.99 4.11
N VAL A 298 -7.84 -8.23 3.52
CA VAL A 298 -8.03 -9.18 2.41
C VAL A 298 -7.44 -8.59 1.11
N PRO A 299 -6.43 -9.22 0.49
CA PRO A 299 -5.96 -8.81 -0.83
C PRO A 299 -7.03 -9.07 -1.90
N GLN A 300 -7.33 -8.05 -2.70
CA GLN A 300 -8.33 -8.14 -3.77
C GLN A 300 -7.71 -7.77 -5.12
N ASN A 301 -7.87 -8.62 -6.12
CA ASN A 301 -7.35 -8.44 -7.48
C ASN A 301 -5.84 -8.15 -7.56
N THR A 302 -5.05 -8.50 -6.53
CA THR A 302 -3.59 -8.32 -6.54
C THR A 302 -2.92 -9.20 -7.57
N PHE A 303 -3.41 -10.43 -7.72
CA PHE A 303 -2.92 -11.36 -8.72
C PHE A 303 -3.21 -10.89 -10.15
N LYS A 304 -4.37 -10.25 -10.39
CA LYS A 304 -4.72 -9.71 -11.70
C LYS A 304 -3.77 -8.60 -12.14
N TYR A 305 -3.35 -7.73 -11.22
CA TYR A 305 -2.27 -6.76 -11.50
C TYR A 305 -0.97 -7.47 -11.90
N ALA A 306 -0.55 -8.49 -11.14
CA ALA A 306 0.68 -9.20 -11.42
C ALA A 306 0.65 -9.92 -12.79
N GLN A 307 -0.47 -10.56 -13.14
CA GLN A 307 -0.66 -11.19 -14.44
C GLN A 307 -0.52 -10.17 -15.57
N PHE A 308 -1.27 -9.06 -15.50
CA PHE A 308 -1.21 -8.03 -16.52
C PHE A 308 0.20 -7.44 -16.66
N MET A 309 0.83 -7.07 -15.56
CA MET A 309 2.16 -6.47 -15.57
C MET A 309 3.23 -7.44 -16.11
N HIS A 310 3.07 -8.75 -15.88
CA HIS A 310 3.92 -9.75 -16.50
C HIS A 310 3.67 -9.88 -18.01
N GLU A 311 2.42 -9.93 -18.45
CA GLU A 311 2.04 -10.00 -19.86
C GLU A 311 2.58 -8.83 -20.70
N ILE A 312 2.64 -7.63 -20.13
CA ILE A 312 3.19 -6.43 -20.80
C ILE A 312 4.70 -6.26 -20.61
N GLY A 313 5.37 -7.23 -19.98
CA GLY A 313 6.82 -7.21 -19.75
C GLY A 313 7.32 -6.27 -18.66
N SER A 314 6.42 -5.72 -17.81
CA SER A 314 6.81 -4.88 -16.67
C SER A 314 7.34 -5.71 -15.51
N LEU A 315 6.94 -6.97 -15.38
CA LEU A 315 7.49 -7.96 -14.45
C LEU A 315 8.17 -9.08 -15.23
N LYS A 316 9.33 -9.55 -14.74
CA LYS A 316 10.03 -10.72 -15.25
C LYS A 316 9.42 -12.01 -14.74
N ASN A 317 9.06 -12.03 -13.46
CA ASN A 317 8.54 -13.19 -12.76
C ASN A 317 7.01 -13.12 -12.68
N ARG A 318 6.35 -14.26 -12.95
CA ARG A 318 4.92 -14.41 -12.75
C ARG A 318 4.68 -15.16 -11.43
N PRO A 319 3.91 -14.63 -10.48
CA PRO A 319 3.47 -15.42 -9.33
C PRO A 319 2.51 -16.52 -9.77
N GLY A 320 2.48 -17.64 -9.06
CA GLY A 320 1.51 -18.73 -9.32
C GLY A 320 0.12 -18.39 -8.78
N SER A 321 0.07 -17.59 -7.70
CA SER A 321 -1.16 -17.15 -7.08
C SER A 321 -0.91 -15.84 -6.29
N TRP A 322 -1.98 -15.24 -5.75
CA TRP A 322 -1.84 -14.10 -4.85
C TRP A 322 -1.06 -14.44 -3.57
N LYS A 323 -1.09 -15.71 -3.11
CA LYS A 323 -0.35 -16.17 -1.92
C LYS A 323 1.16 -16.04 -2.06
N ASP A 324 1.68 -16.16 -3.29
CA ASP A 324 3.12 -15.97 -3.54
C ASP A 324 3.60 -14.53 -3.33
N LEU A 325 2.66 -13.62 -3.26
CA LEU A 325 2.91 -12.19 -3.05
C LEU A 325 2.92 -11.79 -1.57
N PHE A 326 2.36 -12.63 -0.69
CA PHE A 326 2.17 -12.31 0.71
C PHE A 326 2.84 -13.33 1.63
N PHE A 327 3.18 -12.89 2.83
CA PHE A 327 3.61 -13.80 3.89
C PHE A 327 2.46 -14.70 4.35
N PRO A 328 2.75 -15.89 4.91
CA PRO A 328 1.74 -16.90 5.25
C PRO A 328 0.66 -16.43 6.24
N GLU A 329 0.93 -15.39 7.03
CA GLU A 329 0.04 -14.90 8.08
C GLU A 329 -1.33 -14.41 7.56
N VAL A 330 -1.46 -14.18 6.26
CA VAL A 330 -2.72 -13.77 5.62
C VAL A 330 -3.26 -14.79 4.62
N HIS A 331 -2.64 -15.97 4.48
CA HIS A 331 -3.04 -16.97 3.48
C HIS A 331 -4.39 -17.62 3.74
N ASP A 332 -4.92 -17.53 4.97
CA ASP A 332 -6.27 -18.03 5.33
C ASP A 332 -7.38 -17.03 4.95
N LEU A 333 -7.03 -15.81 4.52
CA LEU A 333 -7.99 -14.83 4.05
C LEU A 333 -8.45 -15.18 2.61
N PRO A 334 -9.70 -14.79 2.24
CA PRO A 334 -10.25 -15.05 0.91
C PRO A 334 -9.72 -14.05 -0.15
N GLY A 335 -8.38 -14.00 -0.31
CA GLY A 335 -7.71 -13.11 -1.26
C GLY A 335 -7.74 -13.62 -2.71
N ASN A 336 -7.43 -12.71 -3.68
CA ASN A 336 -7.32 -13.04 -5.10
C ASN A 336 -6.35 -12.11 -5.87
#